data_236d583e705e68a2fa0048449a2f911f
#
_entry.id   236d583e705e68a2fa0048449a2f911f
#
_cell.length_a   1.000
_cell.length_b   1.000
_cell.length_c   1.000
_cell.angle_alpha   90.00
_cell.angle_beta   90.00
_cell.angle_gamma   90.00
#
_symmetry.space_group_name_H-M   'P 1'
#
loop_
_entity.id
_entity.type
_entity.pdbx_description
1 polymer ?
#
loop_
_entity_poly.entity_id
_entity_poly.type
_entity_poly.pdbx_seq_one_letter_code
_entity_poly.pdbx_strand_id
1 'polypeptide(L)'
;MITLMCNCRHSQQTLDRGNKISMSSGFRFVARRDRGTLRDGRAVRAPYGLEIIESCASCPHREDPLFCNLPPPAIQGLAAITSPSSYPKGATLFVEGQVPRGVFILCSGRVKLSTTSADGKTLIVRMADQGEVLGLPASVTGNPYELTAEVIEPTQANFIARQDFLNFLREHGEVGLRVAQQLGETYHSAIAEMRTIGLSHSVGEKLAHFLLDLSAGHDGEEGDIRVTLTLTHEEIAQTIGASRETVTRLFGEFKRKQLMQVKGSTLIIKNKALLESVLNS
;
A
#
# COMPACT_ATOMS: atom_id res chain seq x y z
N MET A 1 -50.88 8.92 11.08
CA MET A 1 -51.25 7.50 11.15
C MET A 1 -51.17 6.97 9.72
N ILE A 2 -49.98 6.58 9.25
CA ILE A 2 -49.74 5.92 7.96
C ILE A 2 -48.80 4.78 8.27
N THR A 3 -49.36 3.57 8.21
CA THR A 3 -48.68 2.28 8.43
C THR A 3 -47.99 1.87 7.14
N LEU A 4 -46.64 1.80 7.12
CA LEU A 4 -45.88 1.16 6.04
C LEU A 4 -45.56 -0.27 6.47
N MET A 5 -46.26 -1.20 5.84
CA MET A 5 -45.96 -2.64 5.93
C MET A 5 -44.71 -2.96 5.11
N CYS A 6 -43.66 -3.43 5.76
CA CYS A 6 -42.48 -3.98 5.14
C CYS A 6 -42.65 -5.49 4.98
N ASN A 7 -42.76 -5.97 3.73
CA ASN A 7 -42.97 -7.36 3.39
C ASN A 7 -41.59 -8.04 3.19
N CYS A 8 -41.05 -8.67 4.26
CA CYS A 8 -39.85 -9.47 4.18
C CYS A 8 -40.19 -10.88 3.68
N ARG A 9 -39.87 -11.20 2.44
CA ARG A 9 -39.84 -12.59 1.95
C ARG A 9 -38.58 -13.28 2.47
N HIS A 10 -38.79 -14.34 3.23
CA HIS A 10 -37.78 -15.31 3.63
C HIS A 10 -37.11 -15.94 2.40
N SER A 11 -35.80 -15.80 2.30
CA SER A 11 -34.95 -16.70 1.52
C SER A 11 -34.07 -17.46 2.51
N GLN A 12 -34.39 -18.73 2.72
CA GLN A 12 -33.56 -19.68 3.42
C GLN A 12 -32.29 -19.89 2.59
N GLN A 13 -31.13 -19.46 3.10
CA GLN A 13 -29.83 -19.91 2.63
C GLN A 13 -29.25 -20.88 3.66
N THR A 14 -29.05 -22.08 3.19
CA THR A 14 -28.37 -23.18 3.87
C THR A 14 -26.95 -22.76 4.25
N LEU A 15 -26.63 -22.90 5.54
CA LEU A 15 -25.30 -22.74 6.09
C LEU A 15 -24.40 -23.87 5.56
N ASP A 16 -23.54 -23.57 4.64
CA ASP A 16 -22.42 -24.43 4.31
C ASP A 16 -21.23 -24.09 5.21
N ARG A 17 -20.78 -25.10 5.96
CA ARG A 17 -19.68 -24.99 6.91
C ARG A 17 -18.36 -25.06 6.14
N GLY A 18 -17.58 -24.00 6.18
CA GLY A 18 -16.18 -24.09 5.81
C GLY A 18 -15.62 -22.98 4.93
N ASN A 19 -15.76 -21.72 5.32
CA ASN A 19 -14.93 -20.69 4.74
C ASN A 19 -14.36 -19.79 5.86
N LYS A 20 -13.13 -20.07 6.27
CA LYS A 20 -12.34 -19.17 7.08
C LYS A 20 -12.03 -17.96 6.21
N ILE A 21 -12.70 -16.84 6.45
CA ILE A 21 -12.31 -15.56 5.90
C ILE A 21 -11.00 -15.16 6.59
N SER A 22 -9.89 -15.37 5.92
CA SER A 22 -8.60 -14.82 6.28
C SER A 22 -8.64 -13.32 5.97
N MET A 23 -8.83 -12.49 7.00
CA MET A 23 -8.63 -11.05 6.89
C MET A 23 -7.13 -10.78 6.85
N SER A 24 -6.55 -10.64 5.66
CA SER A 24 -5.19 -10.17 5.49
C SER A 24 -5.17 -8.65 5.66
N SER A 25 -4.53 -8.18 6.72
CA SER A 25 -4.14 -6.79 6.90
C SER A 25 -3.27 -6.34 5.72
N GLY A 26 -3.61 -5.18 5.15
CA GLY A 26 -3.26 -4.76 3.80
C GLY A 26 -1.81 -4.37 3.51
N PHE A 27 -0.84 -5.25 3.71
CA PHE A 27 0.48 -5.12 3.08
C PHE A 27 0.58 -6.13 1.93
N ARG A 28 0.09 -5.77 0.73
CA ARG A 28 0.37 -6.54 -0.48
C ARG A 28 1.71 -6.12 -1.06
N PHE A 29 2.75 -6.92 -0.82
CA PHE A 29 3.96 -6.87 -1.62
C PHE A 29 3.72 -7.62 -2.93
N VAL A 30 3.62 -6.87 -4.02
CA VAL A 30 3.55 -7.48 -5.36
C VAL A 30 4.97 -7.84 -5.80
N ALA A 31 5.24 -9.14 -5.96
CA ALA A 31 6.50 -9.62 -6.51
C ALA A 31 6.60 -9.25 -8.00
N ARG A 32 7.64 -8.53 -8.39
CA ARG A 32 7.98 -8.26 -9.79
C ARG A 32 8.18 -9.56 -10.56
N ARG A 33 7.37 -9.79 -11.58
CA ARG A 33 7.71 -10.68 -12.71
C ARG A 33 8.40 -9.85 -13.78
N ASP A 34 9.73 -9.96 -13.86
CA ASP A 34 10.49 -9.52 -15.03
C ASP A 34 10.03 -10.30 -16.26
N ARG A 35 9.38 -9.62 -17.20
CA ARG A 35 9.31 -10.05 -18.59
C ARG A 35 9.47 -8.83 -19.50
N GLY A 36 10.74 -8.52 -19.80
CA GLY A 36 11.08 -7.67 -20.92
C GLY A 36 10.75 -8.36 -22.25
N THR A 37 9.90 -7.76 -23.05
CA THR A 37 9.82 -8.03 -24.48
C THR A 37 10.09 -6.75 -25.24
N LEU A 38 11.24 -6.73 -25.90
CA LEU A 38 11.67 -5.70 -26.85
C LEU A 38 10.70 -5.64 -28.04
N ARG A 39 10.16 -4.45 -28.34
CA ARG A 39 9.70 -4.09 -29.68
C ARG A 39 10.29 -2.74 -30.05
N ASP A 40 10.83 -2.68 -31.28
CA ASP A 40 11.54 -1.60 -31.94
C ASP A 40 10.95 -0.20 -31.72
N GLY A 41 11.83 0.74 -31.38
CA GLY A 41 11.59 2.16 -31.35
C GLY A 41 12.43 2.81 -30.27
N ARG A 42 13.39 3.62 -30.62
CA ARG A 42 14.35 4.33 -29.78
C ARG A 42 13.83 4.57 -28.36
N ALA A 43 14.33 3.82 -27.40
CA ALA A 43 14.10 4.08 -25.99
C ALA A 43 14.63 5.48 -25.68
N VAL A 44 13.73 6.43 -25.54
CA VAL A 44 14.04 7.69 -24.88
C VAL A 44 14.46 7.28 -23.47
N ARG A 45 15.74 7.44 -23.13
CA ARG A 45 16.23 7.18 -21.77
C ARG A 45 15.48 8.14 -20.86
N ALA A 46 14.44 7.61 -20.25
CA ALA A 46 13.63 8.34 -19.31
C ALA A 46 14.49 8.78 -18.12
N PRO A 47 14.18 9.90 -17.46
CA PRO A 47 14.83 10.32 -16.24
C PRO A 47 14.87 9.16 -15.25
N TYR A 48 16.02 8.97 -14.60
CA TYR A 48 16.24 7.97 -13.55
C TYR A 48 16.10 6.48 -13.99
N GLY A 49 16.18 6.19 -15.31
CA GLY A 49 16.09 4.82 -15.85
C GLY A 49 14.68 4.23 -15.87
N LEU A 50 13.64 5.07 -15.75
CA LEU A 50 12.24 4.65 -15.82
C LEU A 50 11.78 4.48 -17.27
N GLU A 51 10.89 3.52 -17.54
CA GLU A 51 10.03 3.53 -18.71
C GLU A 51 8.85 4.45 -18.44
N ILE A 52 8.72 5.54 -19.21
CA ILE A 52 7.65 6.51 -19.01
C ILE A 52 6.35 6.03 -19.64
N ILE A 53 5.29 5.97 -18.85
CA ILE A 53 3.92 5.72 -19.28
C ILE A 53 3.32 7.08 -19.66
N GLU A 54 3.18 7.32 -20.96
CA GLU A 54 2.76 8.64 -21.48
C GLU A 54 1.27 8.92 -21.24
N SER A 55 0.43 7.89 -21.22
CA SER A 55 -1.03 8.05 -21.08
C SER A 55 -1.67 6.89 -20.33
N CYS A 56 -2.62 7.20 -19.45
CA CYS A 56 -3.48 6.21 -18.81
C CYS A 56 -4.27 5.36 -19.81
N ALA A 57 -4.62 5.91 -20.97
CA ALA A 57 -5.37 5.22 -22.01
C ALA A 57 -4.56 4.09 -22.68
N SER A 58 -3.22 4.22 -22.77
CA SER A 58 -2.30 3.25 -23.35
C SER A 58 -1.44 2.51 -22.32
N CYS A 59 -1.75 2.64 -21.02
CA CYS A 59 -1.00 2.04 -19.94
C CYS A 59 -1.03 0.51 -20.01
N PRO A 60 0.14 -0.18 -19.92
CA PRO A 60 0.18 -1.65 -19.90
C PRO A 60 -0.33 -2.26 -18.59
N HIS A 61 -0.45 -1.47 -17.52
CA HIS A 61 -0.86 -1.89 -16.18
C HIS A 61 -2.35 -1.65 -15.88
N ARG A 62 -3.21 -1.75 -16.90
CA ARG A 62 -4.66 -1.49 -16.77
C ARG A 62 -5.42 -2.52 -15.94
N GLU A 63 -4.79 -3.62 -15.56
CA GLU A 63 -5.39 -4.67 -14.72
C GLU A 63 -5.31 -4.36 -13.22
N ASP A 64 -4.52 -3.35 -12.84
CA ASP A 64 -4.38 -2.94 -11.45
C ASP A 64 -5.65 -2.24 -10.94
N PRO A 65 -5.96 -2.40 -9.66
CA PRO A 65 -7.21 -1.90 -9.07
C PRO A 65 -7.30 -0.38 -9.06
N LEU A 66 -8.49 0.10 -8.90
CA LEU A 66 -8.98 1.43 -8.63
C LEU A 66 -9.05 2.35 -9.85
N PHE A 67 -7.97 3.07 -10.21
CA PHE A 67 -8.01 4.10 -11.25
C PHE A 67 -7.47 3.61 -12.60
N CYS A 68 -6.69 2.55 -12.60
CA CYS A 68 -6.10 2.01 -13.83
C CYS A 68 -7.10 1.17 -14.65
N ASN A 69 -8.11 0.58 -13.99
CA ASN A 69 -9.17 -0.24 -14.62
C ASN A 69 -10.52 0.49 -14.68
N LEU A 70 -10.52 1.73 -15.17
CA LEU A 70 -11.75 2.48 -15.39
C LEU A 70 -12.36 2.16 -16.76
N PRO A 71 -13.71 2.32 -16.91
CA PRO A 71 -14.38 2.27 -18.20
C PRO A 71 -13.78 3.27 -19.20
N PRO A 72 -13.85 2.99 -20.54
CA PRO A 72 -13.23 3.83 -21.55
C PRO A 72 -13.55 5.32 -21.46
N PRO A 73 -14.77 5.79 -21.20
CA PRO A 73 -15.04 7.22 -21.05
C PRO A 73 -14.32 7.84 -19.84
N ALA A 74 -14.32 7.15 -18.70
CA ALA A 74 -13.69 7.64 -17.48
C ALA A 74 -12.15 7.65 -17.61
N ILE A 75 -11.54 6.62 -18.25
CA ILE A 75 -10.08 6.61 -18.43
C ILE A 75 -9.62 7.71 -19.40
N GLN A 76 -10.41 8.06 -20.40
CA GLN A 76 -10.12 9.19 -21.29
C GLN A 76 -10.22 10.52 -20.55
N GLY A 77 -11.27 10.71 -19.73
CA GLY A 77 -11.42 11.88 -18.85
C GLY A 77 -10.26 12.00 -17.86
N LEU A 78 -9.86 10.89 -17.25
CA LEU A 78 -8.69 10.85 -16.36
C LEU A 78 -7.42 11.26 -17.08
N ALA A 79 -7.16 10.71 -18.27
CA ALA A 79 -5.97 11.01 -19.06
C ALA A 79 -5.89 12.50 -19.45
N ALA A 80 -7.03 13.16 -19.65
CA ALA A 80 -7.09 14.58 -20.02
C ALA A 80 -6.71 15.53 -18.88
N ILE A 81 -6.86 15.10 -17.62
CA ILE A 81 -6.58 15.94 -16.42
C ILE A 81 -5.31 15.51 -15.68
N THR A 82 -4.61 14.46 -16.14
CA THR A 82 -3.37 14.00 -15.52
C THR A 82 -2.14 14.72 -16.09
N SER A 83 -1.19 15.02 -15.19
CA SER A 83 0.13 15.55 -15.54
C SER A 83 1.19 14.52 -15.12
N PRO A 84 1.78 13.75 -16.06
CA PRO A 84 2.79 12.76 -15.74
C PRO A 84 4.10 13.43 -15.32
N SER A 85 4.73 12.92 -14.27
CA SER A 85 6.01 13.42 -13.76
C SER A 85 6.84 12.26 -13.21
N SER A 86 8.17 12.40 -13.34
CA SER A 86 9.13 11.44 -12.81
C SER A 86 9.86 12.05 -11.63
N TYR A 87 10.01 11.25 -10.58
CA TYR A 87 10.60 11.67 -9.31
C TYR A 87 11.80 10.78 -8.96
N PRO A 88 12.95 11.36 -8.58
CA PRO A 88 14.09 10.61 -8.08
C PRO A 88 13.81 10.06 -6.68
N LYS A 89 14.58 9.06 -6.28
CA LYS A 89 14.63 8.61 -4.87
C LYS A 89 14.92 9.81 -3.95
N GLY A 90 14.19 9.91 -2.84
CA GLY A 90 14.27 11.00 -1.86
C GLY A 90 13.42 12.23 -2.20
N ALA A 91 12.76 12.26 -3.37
CA ALA A 91 11.83 13.34 -3.68
C ALA A 91 10.57 13.26 -2.79
N THR A 92 10.05 14.42 -2.38
CA THR A 92 8.81 14.54 -1.62
C THR A 92 7.68 14.95 -2.55
N LEU A 93 6.60 14.18 -2.58
CA LEU A 93 5.40 14.49 -3.38
C LEU A 93 4.52 15.53 -2.67
N PHE A 94 4.32 15.35 -1.37
CA PHE A 94 3.62 16.28 -0.47
C PHE A 94 4.08 16.06 0.97
N VAL A 95 3.85 17.04 1.83
CA VAL A 95 4.25 17.03 3.24
C VAL A 95 3.01 17.09 4.14
N GLU A 96 3.05 16.35 5.24
CA GLU A 96 2.07 16.40 6.32
C GLU A 96 1.76 17.86 6.74
N GLY A 97 0.48 18.18 6.97
CA GLY A 97 0.03 19.51 7.35
C GLY A 97 -0.13 20.50 6.19
N GLN A 98 0.34 20.21 4.98
CA GLN A 98 0.13 21.07 3.82
C GLN A 98 -1.30 20.99 3.31
N VAL A 99 -1.83 22.12 2.81
CA VAL A 99 -3.12 22.17 2.11
C VAL A 99 -3.07 21.30 0.86
N PRO A 100 -4.06 20.42 0.63
CA PRO A 100 -4.04 19.48 -0.48
C PRO A 100 -4.12 20.19 -1.82
N ARG A 101 -3.09 19.99 -2.64
CA ARG A 101 -3.01 20.51 -4.02
C ARG A 101 -3.68 19.56 -5.01
N GLY A 102 -3.79 18.26 -4.68
CA GLY A 102 -4.36 17.24 -5.53
C GLY A 102 -3.95 15.84 -5.11
N VAL A 103 -4.18 14.89 -6.00
CA VAL A 103 -3.84 13.48 -5.82
C VAL A 103 -2.70 13.07 -6.76
N PHE A 104 -1.98 12.01 -6.37
CA PHE A 104 -0.92 11.39 -7.18
C PHE A 104 -1.29 9.93 -7.43
N ILE A 105 -1.36 9.52 -8.70
CA ILE A 105 -1.53 8.12 -9.10
C ILE A 105 -0.15 7.56 -9.39
N LEU A 106 0.29 6.54 -8.65
CA LEU A 106 1.59 5.91 -8.85
C LEU A 106 1.55 5.01 -10.08
N CYS A 107 2.34 5.34 -11.11
CA CYS A 107 2.44 4.56 -12.34
C CYS A 107 3.58 3.54 -12.28
N SER A 108 4.65 3.84 -11.53
CA SER A 108 5.78 2.94 -11.25
C SER A 108 6.54 3.40 -10.02
N GLY A 109 7.39 2.53 -9.47
CA GLY A 109 8.20 2.83 -8.28
C GLY A 109 7.47 2.62 -6.97
N ARG A 110 7.98 3.24 -5.89
CA ARG A 110 7.47 3.07 -4.53
C ARG A 110 7.62 4.33 -3.71
N VAL A 111 6.63 4.61 -2.88
CA VAL A 111 6.53 5.80 -2.02
C VAL A 111 6.29 5.40 -0.57
N LYS A 112 7.03 6.00 0.34
CA LYS A 112 6.87 5.87 1.79
C LYS A 112 5.90 6.94 2.28
N LEU A 113 4.91 6.53 3.05
CA LEU A 113 3.97 7.41 3.75
C LEU A 113 4.28 7.39 5.24
N SER A 114 4.63 8.55 5.79
CA SER A 114 5.07 8.69 7.18
C SER A 114 4.51 9.94 7.85
N THR A 115 4.44 9.89 9.18
CA THR A 115 4.16 11.05 10.04
C THR A 115 5.33 11.27 10.98
N THR A 116 5.50 12.50 11.46
CA THR A 116 6.61 12.87 12.36
C THR A 116 6.03 13.58 13.57
N SER A 117 6.35 13.06 14.77
CA SER A 117 5.96 13.67 16.03
C SER A 117 6.71 14.98 16.29
N ALA A 118 6.23 15.79 17.23
CA ALA A 118 6.83 17.09 17.59
C ALA A 118 8.28 17.00 18.08
N ASP A 119 8.68 15.85 18.66
CA ASP A 119 10.05 15.53 19.07
C ASP A 119 10.92 14.94 17.93
N GLY A 120 10.42 14.95 16.69
CA GLY A 120 11.16 14.53 15.50
C GLY A 120 11.19 13.02 15.25
N LYS A 121 10.40 12.23 15.99
CA LYS A 121 10.31 10.79 15.80
C LYS A 121 9.40 10.45 14.62
N THR A 122 9.95 9.78 13.64
CA THR A 122 9.19 9.37 12.44
C THR A 122 8.57 7.99 12.62
N LEU A 123 7.29 7.88 12.24
CA LEU A 123 6.56 6.63 12.11
C LEU A 123 6.23 6.42 10.63
N ILE A 124 6.66 5.32 10.06
CA ILE A 124 6.23 4.89 8.73
C ILE A 124 4.87 4.20 8.88
N VAL A 125 3.85 4.84 8.31
CA VAL A 125 2.48 4.31 8.37
C VAL A 125 2.31 3.20 7.34
N ARG A 126 2.75 3.42 6.09
CA ARG A 126 2.73 2.39 5.06
C ARG A 126 3.64 2.71 3.87
N MET A 127 3.89 1.71 3.06
CA MET A 127 4.47 1.85 1.72
C MET A 127 3.35 1.83 0.70
N ALA A 128 3.47 2.68 -0.31
CA ALA A 128 2.56 2.71 -1.44
C ALA A 128 3.28 2.24 -2.69
N ASP A 129 2.61 1.37 -3.43
CA ASP A 129 3.11 0.73 -4.63
C ASP A 129 2.38 1.24 -5.89
N GLN A 130 2.80 0.76 -7.04
CA GLN A 130 2.18 1.05 -8.33
C GLN A 130 0.66 0.78 -8.32
N GLY A 131 -0.12 1.63 -8.97
CA GLY A 131 -1.58 1.56 -9.06
C GLY A 131 -2.30 2.32 -7.94
N GLU A 132 -1.60 2.71 -6.87
CA GLU A 132 -2.21 3.40 -5.74
C GLU A 132 -2.37 4.92 -5.97
N VAL A 133 -3.36 5.49 -5.28
CA VAL A 133 -3.66 6.92 -5.29
C VAL A 133 -3.30 7.53 -3.93
N LEU A 134 -2.39 8.48 -3.94
CA LEU A 134 -1.93 9.17 -2.74
C LEU A 134 -2.62 10.52 -2.56
N GLY A 135 -2.83 10.93 -1.30
CA GLY A 135 -3.46 12.19 -0.95
C GLY A 135 -4.97 12.21 -1.17
N LEU A 136 -5.58 11.04 -1.30
CA LEU A 136 -7.01 10.87 -1.57
C LEU A 136 -7.90 11.44 -0.45
N PRO A 137 -7.72 11.09 0.86
CA PRO A 137 -8.54 11.64 1.93
C PRO A 137 -8.49 13.16 1.98
N ALA A 138 -7.30 13.73 1.99
CA ALA A 138 -7.07 15.17 2.02
C ALA A 138 -7.72 15.90 0.82
N SER A 139 -7.58 15.34 -0.38
CA SER A 139 -8.13 15.94 -1.60
C SER A 139 -9.66 15.91 -1.63
N VAL A 140 -10.30 14.88 -1.09
CA VAL A 140 -11.76 14.79 -1.00
C VAL A 140 -12.30 15.76 0.07
N THR A 141 -11.74 15.72 1.28
CA THR A 141 -12.23 16.50 2.42
C THR A 141 -11.81 17.97 2.38
N GLY A 142 -10.65 18.28 1.80
CA GLY A 142 -10.03 19.61 1.85
C GLY A 142 -9.19 19.85 3.10
N ASN A 143 -9.08 18.88 4.00
CA ASN A 143 -8.20 18.94 5.15
C ASN A 143 -6.74 18.83 4.71
N PRO A 144 -5.77 19.32 5.50
CA PRO A 144 -4.36 19.12 5.22
C PRO A 144 -3.99 17.65 5.04
N TYR A 145 -2.91 17.37 4.27
CA TYR A 145 -2.38 16.01 4.16
C TYR A 145 -2.03 15.46 5.54
N GLU A 146 -2.47 14.24 5.82
CA GLU A 146 -2.27 13.55 7.10
C GLU A 146 -0.86 12.95 7.23
N LEU A 147 -0.18 12.76 6.10
CA LEU A 147 1.12 12.09 5.99
C LEU A 147 2.05 12.84 5.04
N THR A 148 3.34 12.61 5.19
CA THR A 148 4.38 12.99 4.21
C THR A 148 4.61 11.83 3.26
N ALA A 149 4.63 12.10 1.94
CA ALA A 149 4.90 11.14 0.89
C ALA A 149 6.29 11.34 0.31
N GLU A 150 7.21 10.38 0.55
CA GLU A 150 8.60 10.39 0.10
C GLU A 150 8.89 9.21 -0.83
N VAL A 151 9.49 9.49 -1.98
CA VAL A 151 9.89 8.52 -2.99
C VAL A 151 11.08 7.69 -2.50
N ILE A 152 10.95 6.37 -2.41
CA ILE A 152 12.03 5.46 -1.97
C ILE A 152 12.72 4.73 -3.12
N GLU A 153 12.07 4.65 -4.27
CA GLU A 153 12.61 4.16 -5.53
C GLU A 153 12.24 5.16 -6.63
N PRO A 154 13.01 5.32 -7.72
CA PRO A 154 12.61 6.18 -8.83
C PRO A 154 11.17 5.89 -9.24
N THR A 155 10.33 6.92 -9.29
CA THR A 155 8.88 6.79 -9.38
C THR A 155 8.35 7.66 -10.50
N GLN A 156 7.44 7.12 -11.32
CA GLN A 156 6.54 7.91 -12.13
C GLN A 156 5.21 8.05 -11.40
N ALA A 157 4.73 9.28 -11.24
CA ALA A 157 3.40 9.56 -10.71
C ALA A 157 2.66 10.57 -11.58
N ASN A 158 1.37 10.34 -11.80
CA ASN A 158 0.48 11.27 -12.47
C ASN A 158 -0.18 12.16 -11.43
N PHE A 159 0.07 13.45 -11.50
CA PHE A 159 -0.57 14.44 -10.65
C PHE A 159 -1.90 14.88 -11.26
N ILE A 160 -2.93 15.04 -10.41
CA ILE A 160 -4.24 15.62 -10.76
C ILE A 160 -4.53 16.72 -9.75
N ALA A 161 -4.76 17.94 -10.25
CA ALA A 161 -5.13 19.05 -9.39
C ALA A 161 -6.46 18.78 -8.65
N ARG A 162 -6.56 19.21 -7.40
CA ARG A 162 -7.70 18.91 -6.53
C ARG A 162 -9.06 19.26 -7.17
N GLN A 163 -9.15 20.42 -7.80
CA GLN A 163 -10.40 20.87 -8.41
C GLN A 163 -10.82 19.99 -9.59
N ASP A 164 -9.86 19.64 -10.46
CA ASP A 164 -10.08 18.75 -11.60
C ASP A 164 -10.47 17.36 -11.16
N PHE A 165 -9.82 16.86 -10.11
CA PHE A 165 -10.15 15.58 -9.49
C PHE A 165 -11.59 15.56 -8.95
N LEU A 166 -12.01 16.59 -8.20
CA LEU A 166 -13.36 16.68 -7.67
C LEU A 166 -14.42 16.82 -8.78
N ASN A 167 -14.14 17.54 -9.86
CA ASN A 167 -15.01 17.62 -11.02
C ASN A 167 -15.13 16.25 -11.72
N PHE A 168 -14.01 15.57 -11.92
CA PHE A 168 -13.96 14.24 -12.46
C PHE A 168 -14.81 13.23 -11.68
N LEU A 169 -14.77 13.28 -10.34
CA LEU A 169 -15.62 12.43 -9.51
C LEU A 169 -17.12 12.73 -9.65
N ARG A 170 -17.49 14.00 -9.89
CA ARG A 170 -18.90 14.38 -10.11
C ARG A 170 -19.41 13.90 -11.48
N GLU A 171 -18.56 13.93 -12.50
CA GLU A 171 -18.89 13.52 -13.86
C GLU A 171 -18.93 12.00 -13.99
N HIS A 172 -18.15 11.27 -13.18
CA HIS A 172 -18.01 9.83 -13.20
C HIS A 172 -18.37 9.20 -11.84
N GLY A 173 -19.65 9.04 -11.57
CA GLY A 173 -20.15 8.55 -10.27
C GLY A 173 -19.63 7.16 -9.89
N GLU A 174 -19.36 6.30 -10.87
CA GLU A 174 -18.73 4.99 -10.66
C GLU A 174 -17.30 5.10 -10.10
N VAL A 175 -16.56 6.15 -10.48
CA VAL A 175 -15.24 6.44 -9.91
C VAL A 175 -15.38 6.92 -8.47
N GLY A 176 -16.40 7.73 -8.18
CA GLY A 176 -16.75 8.16 -6.82
C GLY A 176 -17.01 6.97 -5.88
N LEU A 177 -17.71 5.94 -6.36
CA LEU A 177 -17.93 4.71 -5.59
C LEU A 177 -16.62 3.97 -5.31
N ARG A 178 -15.72 3.85 -6.29
CA ARG A 178 -14.39 3.25 -6.10
C ARG A 178 -13.55 4.03 -5.09
N VAL A 179 -13.62 5.36 -5.12
CA VAL A 179 -12.97 6.21 -4.11
C VAL A 179 -13.52 5.94 -2.71
N ALA A 180 -14.83 5.80 -2.56
CA ALA A 180 -15.44 5.47 -1.28
C ALA A 180 -15.01 4.08 -0.78
N GLN A 181 -14.92 3.09 -1.66
CA GLN A 181 -14.40 1.75 -1.34
C GLN A 181 -12.96 1.81 -0.85
N GLN A 182 -12.07 2.52 -1.57
CA GLN A 182 -10.67 2.69 -1.18
C GLN A 182 -10.52 3.39 0.17
N LEU A 183 -11.31 4.43 0.43
CA LEU A 183 -11.32 5.10 1.73
C LEU A 183 -11.79 4.16 2.85
N GLY A 184 -12.81 3.33 2.57
CA GLY A 184 -13.28 2.29 3.48
C GLY A 184 -12.19 1.25 3.79
N GLU A 185 -11.48 0.76 2.78
CA GLU A 185 -10.37 -0.17 2.95
C GLU A 185 -9.22 0.46 3.76
N THR A 186 -8.87 1.71 3.45
CA THR A 186 -7.86 2.46 4.21
C THR A 186 -8.27 2.60 5.68
N TYR A 187 -9.54 2.90 5.96
CA TYR A 187 -10.07 2.97 7.32
C TYR A 187 -9.98 1.62 8.04
N HIS A 188 -10.38 0.52 7.39
CA HIS A 188 -10.28 -0.83 7.98
C HIS A 188 -8.85 -1.22 8.29
N SER A 189 -7.89 -0.92 7.38
CA SER A 189 -6.47 -1.15 7.60
C SER A 189 -5.94 -0.35 8.79
N ALA A 190 -6.29 0.93 8.88
CA ALA A 190 -5.90 1.78 10.00
C ALA A 190 -6.41 1.24 11.35
N ILE A 191 -7.66 0.75 11.43
CA ILE A 191 -8.19 0.12 12.63
C ILE A 191 -7.44 -1.16 12.98
N ALA A 192 -7.08 -1.99 11.98
CA ALA A 192 -6.29 -3.20 12.20
C ALA A 192 -4.90 -2.88 12.77
N GLU A 193 -4.22 -1.87 12.21
CA GLU A 193 -2.93 -1.39 12.70
C GLU A 193 -3.03 -0.82 14.12
N MET A 194 -4.05 -0.01 14.42
CA MET A 194 -4.29 0.49 15.77
C MET A 194 -4.48 -0.64 16.79
N ARG A 195 -5.18 -1.72 16.42
CA ARG A 195 -5.31 -2.91 17.27
C ARG A 195 -3.96 -3.58 17.49
N THR A 196 -3.17 -3.78 16.44
CA THR A 196 -1.83 -4.37 16.53
C THR A 196 -0.93 -3.55 17.45
N ILE A 197 -0.89 -2.22 17.27
CA ILE A 197 -0.06 -1.32 18.10
C ILE A 197 -0.57 -1.30 19.55
N GLY A 198 -1.89 -1.23 19.75
CA GLY A 198 -2.49 -1.08 21.08
C GLY A 198 -2.58 -2.37 21.89
N LEU A 199 -2.66 -3.53 21.23
CA LEU A 199 -2.83 -4.83 21.89
C LEU A 199 -1.55 -5.67 21.91
N SER A 200 -0.52 -5.33 21.12
CA SER A 200 0.77 -6.02 21.20
C SER A 200 1.50 -5.66 22.49
N HIS A 201 1.90 -6.67 23.24
CA HIS A 201 2.56 -6.52 24.53
C HIS A 201 4.06 -6.24 24.39
N SER A 202 4.68 -6.61 23.27
CA SER A 202 6.11 -6.48 23.07
C SER A 202 6.51 -6.01 21.67
N VAL A 203 7.72 -5.42 21.56
CA VAL A 203 8.30 -5.07 20.26
C VAL A 203 8.61 -6.34 19.44
N GLY A 204 8.85 -7.48 20.11
CA GLY A 204 9.04 -8.78 19.47
C GLY A 204 7.80 -9.23 18.72
N GLU A 205 6.63 -9.08 19.33
CA GLU A 205 5.33 -9.38 18.68
C GLU A 205 5.09 -8.46 17.48
N LYS A 206 5.33 -7.15 17.62
CA LYS A 206 5.20 -6.19 16.51
C LYS A 206 6.12 -6.55 15.34
N LEU A 207 7.34 -6.97 15.62
CA LEU A 207 8.26 -7.45 14.59
C LEU A 207 7.77 -8.75 13.95
N ALA A 208 7.24 -9.69 14.74
CA ALA A 208 6.69 -10.94 14.21
C ALA A 208 5.48 -10.67 13.28
N HIS A 209 4.55 -9.79 13.68
CA HIS A 209 3.44 -9.33 12.82
C HIS A 209 3.97 -8.74 11.51
N PHE A 210 4.88 -7.80 11.57
CA PHE A 210 5.49 -7.18 10.40
C PHE A 210 6.10 -8.21 9.44
N LEU A 211 6.81 -9.22 9.95
CA LEU A 211 7.42 -10.27 9.13
C LEU A 211 6.37 -11.21 8.52
N LEU A 212 5.29 -11.50 9.24
CA LEU A 212 4.17 -12.30 8.73
C LEU A 212 3.42 -11.56 7.62
N ASP A 213 3.19 -10.26 7.79
CA ASP A 213 2.55 -9.42 6.77
C ASP A 213 3.40 -9.34 5.48
N LEU A 214 4.73 -9.21 5.62
CA LEU A 214 5.65 -9.29 4.49
C LEU A 214 5.60 -10.63 3.76
N SER A 215 5.25 -11.71 4.46
CA SER A 215 5.14 -13.05 3.90
C SER A 215 3.77 -13.35 3.28
N ALA A 216 2.78 -12.49 3.48
CA ALA A 216 1.44 -12.67 2.94
C ALA A 216 1.44 -12.65 1.40
N GLY A 217 0.83 -13.66 0.79
CA GLY A 217 0.82 -13.83 -0.67
C GLY A 217 2.06 -14.53 -1.24
N HIS A 218 2.99 -14.95 -0.39
CA HIS A 218 4.11 -15.82 -0.76
C HIS A 218 3.84 -17.21 -0.19
N ASP A 219 3.00 -17.99 -0.88
CA ASP A 219 2.74 -19.38 -0.52
C ASP A 219 3.98 -20.22 -0.90
N GLY A 220 4.80 -20.54 0.10
CA GLY A 220 5.82 -21.58 -0.03
C GLY A 220 5.13 -22.94 0.07
N GLU A 221 5.16 -23.74 -1.00
CA GLU A 221 4.94 -25.17 -0.88
C GLU A 221 5.93 -25.70 0.16
N GLU A 222 5.44 -26.39 1.20
CA GLU A 222 6.21 -27.07 2.28
C GLU A 222 7.67 -26.61 2.43
N GLY A 223 7.90 -25.35 2.86
CA GLY A 223 9.28 -24.87 2.95
C GLY A 223 9.44 -23.44 3.42
N ASP A 224 10.63 -22.94 3.24
CA ASP A 224 11.05 -21.59 3.58
C ASP A 224 10.32 -20.53 2.75
N ILE A 225 9.60 -19.61 3.35
CA ILE A 225 9.02 -18.45 2.66
C ILE A 225 10.13 -17.44 2.40
N ARG A 226 10.33 -17.07 1.13
CA ARG A 226 11.38 -16.12 0.71
C ARG A 226 10.76 -14.81 0.28
N VAL A 227 11.15 -13.72 0.94
CA VAL A 227 10.68 -12.36 0.67
C VAL A 227 11.87 -11.45 0.44
N THR A 228 11.77 -10.54 -0.53
CA THR A 228 12.78 -9.49 -0.71
C THR A 228 12.59 -8.42 0.35
N LEU A 229 13.56 -8.27 1.25
CA LEU A 229 13.57 -7.23 2.26
C LEU A 229 14.24 -5.97 1.69
N THR A 230 13.44 -4.99 1.30
CA THR A 230 13.91 -3.71 0.74
C THR A 230 14.10 -2.64 1.82
N LEU A 231 13.62 -2.90 3.03
CA LEU A 231 13.67 -1.97 4.16
C LEU A 231 14.93 -2.16 5.00
N THR A 232 15.50 -1.06 5.44
CA THR A 232 16.58 -1.02 6.44
C THR A 232 16.05 -1.31 7.83
N HIS A 233 16.92 -1.67 8.79
CA HIS A 233 16.51 -1.83 10.20
C HIS A 233 15.96 -0.54 10.80
N GLU A 234 16.38 0.63 10.31
CA GLU A 234 15.82 1.93 10.71
C GLU A 234 14.38 2.07 10.24
N GLU A 235 14.10 1.77 8.95
CA GLU A 235 12.75 1.85 8.39
C GLU A 235 11.81 0.82 9.03
N ILE A 236 12.31 -0.39 9.33
CA ILE A 236 11.55 -1.39 10.09
C ILE A 236 11.23 -0.86 11.49
N ALA A 237 12.21 -0.25 12.16
CA ALA A 237 12.02 0.33 13.48
C ALA A 237 10.96 1.44 13.45
N GLN A 238 11.01 2.30 12.45
CA GLN A 238 10.01 3.34 12.22
C GLN A 238 8.61 2.76 11.92
N THR A 239 8.52 1.63 11.22
CA THR A 239 7.24 0.96 10.93
C THR A 239 6.60 0.35 12.18
N ILE A 240 7.40 -0.28 13.06
CA ILE A 240 6.86 -0.96 14.26
C ILE A 240 6.89 -0.08 15.52
N GLY A 241 7.30 1.19 15.39
CA GLY A 241 7.38 2.13 16.52
C GLY A 241 8.45 1.76 17.55
N ALA A 242 9.64 1.31 17.11
CA ALA A 242 10.75 0.87 17.95
C ALA A 242 12.05 1.65 17.65
N SER A 243 13.16 1.35 18.36
CA SER A 243 14.47 1.84 17.98
C SER A 243 15.18 0.86 17.03
N ARG A 244 16.08 1.37 16.18
CA ARG A 244 16.92 0.58 15.29
C ARG A 244 17.72 -0.50 16.05
N GLU A 245 18.26 -0.14 17.22
CA GLU A 245 19.03 -1.04 18.07
C GLU A 245 18.16 -2.22 18.54
N THR A 246 16.91 -1.93 18.93
CA THR A 246 15.95 -2.96 19.35
C THR A 246 15.64 -3.91 18.17
N VAL A 247 15.38 -3.37 16.99
CA VAL A 247 15.16 -4.19 15.79
C VAL A 247 16.38 -5.04 15.47
N THR A 248 17.58 -4.45 15.48
CA THR A 248 18.82 -5.19 15.21
C THR A 248 19.03 -6.35 16.20
N ARG A 249 18.77 -6.11 17.49
CA ARG A 249 18.83 -7.13 18.55
C ARG A 249 17.81 -8.25 18.32
N LEU A 250 16.56 -7.90 18.02
CA LEU A 250 15.49 -8.85 17.78
C LEU A 250 15.73 -9.69 16.51
N PHE A 251 16.26 -9.10 15.45
CA PHE A 251 16.70 -9.86 14.26
C PHE A 251 17.76 -10.91 14.61
N GLY A 252 18.74 -10.56 15.45
CA GLY A 252 19.74 -11.50 15.97
C GLY A 252 19.11 -12.61 16.81
N GLU A 253 18.11 -12.29 17.62
CA GLU A 253 17.39 -13.25 18.45
C GLU A 253 16.52 -14.22 17.61
N PHE A 254 15.77 -13.70 16.64
CA PHE A 254 14.95 -14.50 15.72
C PHE A 254 15.80 -15.43 14.85
N LYS A 255 17.00 -14.97 14.42
CA LYS A 255 17.97 -15.84 13.73
C LYS A 255 18.46 -16.99 14.65
N ARG A 256 18.79 -16.70 15.91
CA ARG A 256 19.22 -17.73 16.87
C ARG A 256 18.12 -18.77 17.16
N LYS A 257 16.88 -18.32 17.26
CA LYS A 257 15.69 -19.18 17.43
C LYS A 257 15.28 -19.90 16.13
N GLN A 258 16.02 -19.73 15.03
CA GLN A 258 15.74 -20.32 13.72
C GLN A 258 14.35 -19.96 13.14
N LEU A 259 13.77 -18.84 13.55
CA LEU A 259 12.50 -18.32 13.01
C LEU A 259 12.70 -17.79 11.58
N MET A 260 13.85 -17.18 11.34
CA MET A 260 14.19 -16.58 10.04
C MET A 260 15.69 -16.58 9.76
N GLN A 261 16.05 -16.35 8.48
CA GLN A 261 17.40 -16.04 8.02
C GLN A 261 17.36 -14.83 7.09
N VAL A 262 18.49 -14.12 6.98
CA VAL A 262 18.68 -13.04 6.01
C VAL A 262 19.92 -13.35 5.18
N LYS A 263 19.78 -13.38 3.85
CA LYS A 263 20.87 -13.59 2.89
C LYS A 263 20.84 -12.43 1.88
N GLY A 264 21.77 -11.47 2.03
CA GLY A 264 21.72 -10.23 1.27
C GLY A 264 20.42 -9.49 1.53
N SER A 265 19.65 -9.19 0.48
CA SER A 265 18.33 -8.57 0.57
C SER A 265 17.17 -9.59 0.69
N THR A 266 17.46 -10.89 0.83
CA THR A 266 16.41 -11.90 0.94
C THR A 266 16.21 -12.30 2.39
N LEU A 267 15.00 -12.08 2.89
CA LEU A 267 14.50 -12.64 4.14
C LEU A 267 13.92 -14.03 3.86
N ILE A 268 14.31 -15.00 4.68
CA ILE A 268 13.83 -16.38 4.60
C ILE A 268 13.17 -16.70 5.93
N ILE A 269 11.85 -16.87 5.94
CA ILE A 269 11.08 -17.32 7.10
C ILE A 269 11.09 -18.83 7.10
N LYS A 270 11.73 -19.43 8.12
CA LYS A 270 11.96 -20.86 8.22
C LYS A 270 10.74 -21.64 8.73
N ASN A 271 9.98 -21.03 9.61
CA ASN A 271 8.82 -21.66 10.23
C ASN A 271 7.77 -20.59 10.56
N LYS A 272 6.74 -20.51 9.74
CA LYS A 272 5.64 -19.57 9.91
C LYS A 272 4.90 -19.82 11.23
N ALA A 273 4.64 -21.08 11.57
CA ALA A 273 3.91 -21.43 12.79
C ALA A 273 4.68 -21.05 14.07
N LEU A 274 6.02 -21.21 14.08
CA LEU A 274 6.85 -20.72 15.18
C LEU A 274 6.89 -19.19 15.26
N LEU A 275 6.86 -18.50 14.12
CA LEU A 275 6.79 -17.03 14.11
C LEU A 275 5.42 -16.57 14.62
N GLU A 276 4.34 -17.26 14.27
CA GLU A 276 2.99 -17.02 14.80
C GLU A 276 2.91 -17.30 16.31
N SER A 277 3.67 -18.27 16.84
CA SER A 277 3.69 -18.54 18.29
C SER A 277 4.29 -17.38 19.12
N VAL A 278 5.12 -16.53 18.50
CA VAL A 278 5.64 -15.32 19.16
C VAL A 278 4.54 -14.31 19.46
N LEU A 279 3.43 -14.35 18.71
CA LEU A 279 2.27 -13.45 18.91
C LEU A 279 1.42 -13.84 20.13
N ASN A 280 1.61 -15.04 20.67
CA ASN A 280 0.81 -15.60 21.78
C ASN A 280 1.66 -15.80 23.06
N SER A 281 2.87 -15.26 23.09
CA SER A 281 3.80 -15.36 24.21
C SER A 281 3.95 -14.04 24.96
#